data_22979dcbc37213cd3684687ae5c9c165
#
_entry.id   22979dcbc37213cd3684687ae5c9c165
#
_cell.length_a   1.000
_cell.length_b   1.000
_cell.length_c   1.000
_cell.angle_alpha   90.00
_cell.angle_beta   90.00
_cell.angle_gamma   90.00
#
_symmetry.space_group_name_H-M   'P 1'
#
loop_
_entity.id
_entity.type
_entity.pdbx_description
1 polymer ?
#
loop_
_entity_poly.entity_id
_entity_poly.type
_entity_poly.pdbx_seq_one_letter_code
_entity_poly.pdbx_strand_id
1 'polypeptide(L)'
;MNAALNICQAIHDAKLAPPVSETPQELARAEWLYNAVEDLLRGVDVKFQRRMRQPQGVTVAELALAVDEHVNGRLSDCEVHSPALGWLLLSSGRPDKNAIAELLGPSDHPLGKLGEIAEGLLRPLADDALIAQAEDNEL
;
A
#
# COMPACT_ATOMS: atom_id res chain seq x y z
N MET A 1 -6.73 -3.10 -38.61
CA MET A 1 -7.31 -2.99 -38.79
C MET A 1 -7.56 -2.92 -38.48
N ASN A 2 -7.25 -2.72 -38.26
CA ASN A 2 -7.68 -2.50 -38.12
C ASN A 2 -7.64 -2.52 -37.66
N ALA A 3 -6.79 -2.95 -37.36
CA ALA A 3 -7.06 -2.77 -37.40
C ALA A 3 -7.08 -2.60 -36.93
N ALA A 4 -6.82 -2.67 -36.80
CA ALA A 4 -7.18 -2.40 -36.75
C ALA A 4 -7.20 -2.20 -36.19
N LEU A 5 -7.16 -1.90 -36.15
CA LEU A 5 -7.54 -1.58 -36.03
C LEU A 5 -7.55 -1.56 -35.41
N ASN A 6 -7.18 -1.52 -35.41
CA ASN A 6 -7.51 -1.30 -35.29
C ASN A 6 -7.35 -1.28 -34.62
N ILE A 7 -6.77 -1.35 -34.31
CA ILE A 7 -6.86 -1.23 -34.26
C ILE A 7 -6.94 -1.20 -33.68
N CYS A 8 -6.68 -1.15 -33.54
CA CYS A 8 -7.06 -1.09 -33.57
C CYS A 8 -7.07 -1.18 -33.16
N GLN A 9 -6.58 -1.17 -32.92
CA GLN A 9 -6.89 -1.20 -33.09
C GLN A 9 -6.65 -1.34 -32.69
N ALA A 10 -6.03 -1.51 -32.39
CA ALA A 10 -6.09 -1.60 -32.57
C ALA A 10 -5.79 -1.47 -32.01
N ILE A 11 -5.44 -1.42 -31.67
CA ILE A 11 -5.52 -1.24 -31.80
C ILE A 11 -5.46 -1.16 -31.15
N HIS A 12 -5.44 -1.03 -30.96
CA HIS A 12 -5.92 -0.82 -31.06
C HIS A 12 -5.89 -1.18 -30.66
N ASP A 13 -5.08 -1.38 -30.40
CA ASP A 13 -5.33 -1.52 -30.67
C ASP A 13 -5.13 -1.74 -30.33
N ALA A 14 -4.68 -1.76 -30.10
CA ALA A 14 -4.74 -1.89 -30.27
C ALA A 14 -4.55 -1.98 -29.84
N LYS A 15 -4.38 -1.84 -29.62
CA LYS A 15 -4.39 -1.88 -29.56
C LYS A 15 -4.23 -2.14 -28.92
N LEU A 16 -4.19 -2.12 -28.84
CA LEU A 16 -3.94 -2.41 -28.31
C LEU A 16 -3.46 -2.30 -27.56
N ALA A 17 -3.96 -2.06 -27.16
CA ALA A 17 -3.32 -1.90 -26.62
C ALA A 17 -2.71 -2.22 -26.03
N PRO A 18 -2.72 -1.82 -26.32
CA PRO A 18 -1.62 -2.56 -25.91
C PRO A 18 -1.43 -2.38 -24.45
N PRO A 19 -0.99 -3.37 -23.85
CA PRO A 19 -0.66 -3.20 -22.47
C PRO A 19 0.25 -2.00 -22.35
N VAL A 20 -0.13 -1.08 -21.53
CA VAL A 20 0.73 0.03 -21.19
C VAL A 20 1.93 -0.59 -20.51
N SER A 21 3.05 -0.60 -21.20
CA SER A 21 4.27 -1.10 -20.58
C SER A 21 4.75 -0.06 -19.58
N GLU A 22 4.84 -0.46 -18.33
CA GLU A 22 5.40 0.39 -17.31
C GLU A 22 6.88 0.63 -17.58
N THR A 23 7.36 1.84 -17.30
CA THR A 23 8.79 2.14 -17.43
C THR A 23 9.56 1.37 -16.35
N PRO A 24 10.87 1.13 -16.56
CA PRO A 24 11.69 0.50 -15.51
C PRO A 24 11.63 1.26 -14.17
N GLN A 25 11.52 2.58 -14.23
CA GLN A 25 11.41 3.39 -13.02
C GLN A 25 10.08 3.15 -12.29
N GLU A 26 9.00 3.04 -13.05
CA GLU A 26 7.69 2.75 -12.45
C GLU A 26 7.65 1.37 -11.83
N LEU A 27 8.28 0.39 -12.50
CA LEU A 27 8.36 -0.96 -11.96
C LEU A 27 9.18 -1.00 -10.68
N ALA A 28 10.32 -0.28 -10.65
CA ALA A 28 11.15 -0.22 -9.46
C ALA A 28 10.42 0.44 -8.30
N ARG A 29 9.64 1.48 -8.60
CA ARG A 29 8.84 2.18 -7.59
C ARG A 29 7.77 1.26 -7.02
N ALA A 30 7.07 0.54 -7.88
CA ALA A 30 6.03 -0.38 -7.45
C ALA A 30 6.61 -1.51 -6.61
N GLU A 31 7.75 -2.04 -7.01
CA GLU A 31 8.42 -3.11 -6.27
C GLU A 31 8.87 -2.62 -4.90
N TRP A 32 9.48 -1.44 -4.84
CA TRP A 32 9.89 -0.87 -3.55
C TRP A 32 8.68 -0.70 -2.63
N LEU A 33 7.58 -0.15 -3.16
CA LEU A 33 6.37 0.06 -2.37
C LEU A 33 5.82 -1.26 -1.82
N TYR A 34 5.73 -2.27 -2.66
CA TYR A 34 5.21 -3.57 -2.23
C TYR A 34 6.06 -4.17 -1.12
N ASN A 35 7.38 -4.16 -1.31
CA ASN A 35 8.31 -4.72 -0.32
C ASN A 35 8.27 -3.93 0.99
N ALA A 36 8.17 -2.61 0.90
CA ALA A 36 8.10 -1.76 2.09
C ALA A 36 6.80 -2.00 2.86
N VAL A 37 5.67 -2.15 2.15
CA VAL A 37 4.40 -2.47 2.78
C VAL A 37 4.50 -3.81 3.51
N GLU A 38 5.08 -4.83 2.87
CA GLU A 38 5.26 -6.12 3.52
C GLU A 38 6.11 -6.02 4.78
N ASP A 39 7.18 -5.22 4.73
CA ASP A 39 8.04 -5.03 5.91
C ASP A 39 7.25 -4.42 7.07
N LEU A 40 6.49 -3.37 6.81
CA LEU A 40 5.67 -2.75 7.86
C LEU A 40 4.66 -3.74 8.45
N LEU A 41 4.02 -4.54 7.61
CA LEU A 41 3.03 -5.51 8.09
C LEU A 41 3.67 -6.63 8.91
N ARG A 42 4.97 -6.89 8.71
CA ARG A 42 5.71 -7.85 9.53
C ARG A 42 6.27 -7.24 10.80
N GLY A 43 6.07 -5.95 11.02
CA GLY A 43 6.58 -5.27 12.20
C GLY A 43 7.99 -4.70 12.04
N VAL A 44 8.41 -4.44 10.82
CA VAL A 44 9.73 -3.88 10.52
C VAL A 44 9.58 -2.44 10.03
N ASP A 45 10.28 -1.51 10.68
CA ASP A 45 10.27 -0.11 10.28
C ASP A 45 10.95 0.04 8.91
N VAL A 46 10.41 0.92 8.08
CA VAL A 46 11.00 1.26 6.78
C VAL A 46 11.74 2.57 6.93
N LYS A 47 13.05 2.55 6.71
CA LYS A 47 13.89 3.74 6.88
C LYS A 47 14.90 3.84 5.75
N PHE A 48 15.18 5.08 5.36
CA PHE A 48 16.23 5.36 4.37
C PHE A 48 16.71 6.79 4.56
N GLN A 49 17.84 7.11 3.95
CA GLN A 49 18.38 8.47 4.02
C GLN A 49 19.08 8.79 2.71
N ARG A 50 18.71 9.92 2.13
CA ARG A 50 19.42 10.48 0.98
C ARG A 50 20.64 11.25 1.47
N ARG A 51 21.64 11.36 0.59
CA ARG A 51 22.82 12.14 0.92
C ARG A 51 22.46 13.57 1.28
N MET A 52 23.06 14.05 2.36
CA MET A 52 22.90 15.43 2.81
C MET A 52 21.44 15.80 3.10
N ARG A 53 20.64 14.82 3.45
CA ARG A 53 19.23 15.01 3.82
C ARG A 53 18.93 14.34 5.15
N GLN A 54 17.83 14.76 5.75
CA GLN A 54 17.37 14.12 6.98
C GLN A 54 16.89 12.70 6.71
N PRO A 55 17.05 11.78 7.68
CA PRO A 55 16.49 10.45 7.53
C PRO A 55 14.98 10.50 7.33
N GLN A 56 14.48 9.58 6.52
CA GLN A 56 13.06 9.46 6.22
C GLN A 56 12.62 8.03 6.45
N GLY A 57 11.31 7.84 6.56
CA GLY A 57 10.77 6.50 6.66
C GLY A 57 9.40 6.50 7.32
N VAL A 58 8.88 5.30 7.52
CA VAL A 58 7.63 5.07 8.22
C VAL A 58 7.89 3.98 9.24
N THR A 59 7.52 4.25 10.50
CA THR A 59 7.67 3.26 11.56
C THR A 59 6.39 2.44 11.71
N VAL A 60 6.52 1.28 12.34
CA VAL A 60 5.36 0.45 12.67
C VAL A 60 4.41 1.20 13.59
N ALA A 61 4.96 2.05 14.48
CA ALA A 61 4.13 2.87 15.37
C ALA A 61 3.27 3.86 14.57
N GLU A 62 3.84 4.47 13.52
CA GLU A 62 3.08 5.37 12.66
C GLU A 62 1.97 4.63 11.91
N LEU A 63 2.25 3.40 11.47
CA LEU A 63 1.24 2.56 10.84
C LEU A 63 0.11 2.27 11.83
N ALA A 64 0.47 1.93 13.08
CA ALA A 64 -0.54 1.64 14.09
C ALA A 64 -1.46 2.83 14.34
N LEU A 65 -0.90 4.04 14.38
CA LEU A 65 -1.70 5.25 14.52
C LEU A 65 -2.63 5.46 13.33
N ALA A 66 -2.12 5.23 12.12
CA ALA A 66 -2.94 5.38 10.91
C ALA A 66 -4.10 4.38 10.89
N VAL A 67 -3.84 3.14 11.30
CA VAL A 67 -4.88 2.11 11.39
C VAL A 67 -5.91 2.51 12.44
N ASP A 68 -5.45 3.01 13.59
CA ASP A 68 -6.34 3.46 14.66
C ASP A 68 -7.26 4.58 14.19
N GLU A 69 -6.72 5.57 13.50
CA GLU A 69 -7.50 6.67 12.94
C GLU A 69 -8.52 6.18 11.91
N HIS A 70 -8.11 5.23 11.08
CA HIS A 70 -9.00 4.65 10.08
C HIS A 70 -10.19 3.96 10.74
N VAL A 71 -9.94 3.12 11.73
CA VAL A 71 -10.99 2.38 12.44
C VAL A 71 -11.91 3.34 13.19
N ASN A 72 -11.34 4.34 13.87
CA ASN A 72 -12.13 5.33 14.57
C ASN A 72 -13.03 6.12 13.62
N GLY A 73 -12.53 6.44 12.45
CA GLY A 73 -13.34 7.10 11.42
C GLY A 73 -14.52 6.26 10.99
N ARG A 74 -14.31 4.96 10.75
CA ARG A 74 -15.39 4.07 10.36
C ARG A 74 -16.44 3.94 11.45
N LEU A 75 -16.02 3.85 12.70
CA LEU A 75 -16.94 3.78 13.82
C LEU A 75 -17.75 5.07 13.96
N SER A 76 -17.09 6.22 13.82
CA SER A 76 -17.73 7.52 13.91
C SER A 76 -18.75 7.74 12.80
N ASP A 77 -18.44 7.24 11.59
CA ASP A 77 -19.32 7.39 10.42
C ASP A 77 -20.36 6.28 10.34
N CYS A 78 -20.46 5.44 11.36
CA CYS A 78 -21.42 4.34 11.43
C CYS A 78 -21.30 3.36 10.25
N GLU A 79 -20.08 3.14 9.80
CA GLU A 79 -19.79 2.20 8.70
C GLU A 79 -19.57 0.77 9.19
N VAL A 80 -19.54 0.58 10.50
CA VAL A 80 -19.44 -0.74 11.12
C VAL A 80 -20.84 -1.11 11.63
N HIS A 81 -21.39 -2.20 11.11
CA HIS A 81 -22.80 -2.54 11.32
C HIS A 81 -23.04 -3.66 12.33
N SER A 82 -21.98 -4.28 12.85
CA SER A 82 -22.09 -5.33 13.85
C SER A 82 -21.18 -4.99 15.03
N PRO A 83 -21.31 -5.69 16.17
CA PRO A 83 -20.48 -5.41 17.36
C PRO A 83 -19.05 -5.94 17.22
N ALA A 84 -18.38 -5.54 16.14
CA ALA A 84 -17.04 -6.03 15.80
C ALA A 84 -16.03 -5.77 16.91
N LEU A 85 -16.04 -4.56 17.47
CA LEU A 85 -15.11 -4.22 18.55
C LEU A 85 -15.35 -5.07 19.78
N GLY A 86 -16.62 -5.30 20.14
CA GLY A 86 -16.98 -6.17 21.26
C GLY A 86 -16.46 -7.59 21.06
N TRP A 87 -16.68 -8.14 19.88
CA TRP A 87 -16.20 -9.49 19.57
C TRP A 87 -14.69 -9.57 19.60
N LEU A 88 -14.00 -8.53 19.09
CA LEU A 88 -12.55 -8.47 19.12
C LEU A 88 -12.04 -8.49 20.56
N LEU A 89 -12.65 -7.69 21.43
CA LEU A 89 -12.24 -7.63 22.84
C LEU A 89 -12.53 -8.94 23.57
N LEU A 90 -13.65 -9.58 23.24
CA LEU A 90 -14.00 -10.84 23.87
C LEU A 90 -13.12 -12.02 23.42
N SER A 91 -12.47 -11.88 22.26
CA SER A 91 -11.63 -12.94 21.72
C SER A 91 -10.35 -13.18 22.52
N SER A 92 -10.00 -12.30 23.44
CA SER A 92 -8.93 -12.47 24.44
C SER A 92 -7.64 -13.08 23.89
N GLY A 93 -6.84 -12.27 23.21
CA GLY A 93 -5.53 -12.70 22.71
C GLY A 93 -5.57 -13.59 21.48
N ARG A 94 -6.74 -13.95 20.99
CA ARG A 94 -6.89 -14.66 19.71
C ARG A 94 -7.57 -13.75 18.74
N PRO A 95 -6.97 -13.50 17.55
CA PRO A 95 -7.59 -12.58 16.61
C PRO A 95 -8.94 -13.13 16.11
N ASP A 96 -9.96 -12.30 16.19
CA ASP A 96 -11.24 -12.57 15.56
C ASP A 96 -11.18 -11.97 14.16
N LYS A 97 -10.92 -12.83 13.17
CA LYS A 97 -10.71 -12.36 11.79
C LYS A 97 -11.91 -11.64 11.21
N ASN A 98 -13.11 -12.09 11.55
CA ASN A 98 -14.34 -11.46 11.04
C ASN A 98 -14.53 -10.06 11.61
N ALA A 99 -14.27 -9.91 12.91
CA ALA A 99 -14.39 -8.61 13.56
C ALA A 99 -13.34 -7.64 13.02
N ILE A 100 -12.10 -8.11 12.82
CA ILE A 100 -11.03 -7.29 12.26
C ILE A 100 -11.39 -6.85 10.85
N ALA A 101 -11.88 -7.76 10.01
CA ALA A 101 -12.25 -7.44 8.65
C ALA A 101 -13.35 -6.39 8.59
N GLU A 102 -14.32 -6.48 9.49
CA GLU A 102 -15.41 -5.51 9.52
C GLU A 102 -14.95 -4.14 9.98
N LEU A 103 -14.09 -4.09 11.00
CA LEU A 103 -13.53 -2.82 11.48
C LEU A 103 -12.69 -2.13 10.41
N LEU A 104 -11.93 -2.89 9.64
CA LEU A 104 -11.07 -2.35 8.61
C LEU A 104 -11.82 -1.97 7.34
N GLY A 105 -12.86 -2.73 6.98
CA GLY A 105 -13.62 -2.50 5.76
C GLY A 105 -13.01 -3.18 4.54
N PRO A 106 -13.69 -3.10 3.39
CA PRO A 106 -13.23 -3.76 2.16
C PRO A 106 -12.01 -3.07 1.57
N SER A 107 -11.21 -3.83 0.81
CA SER A 107 -10.05 -3.30 0.13
C SER A 107 -9.72 -4.15 -1.08
N ASP A 108 -9.25 -3.48 -2.15
CA ASP A 108 -8.77 -4.15 -3.36
C ASP A 108 -7.27 -4.38 -3.34
N HIS A 109 -6.58 -3.95 -2.29
CA HIS A 109 -5.12 -4.09 -2.19
C HIS A 109 -4.75 -5.57 -2.03
N PRO A 110 -3.66 -6.03 -2.70
CA PRO A 110 -3.23 -7.43 -2.57
C PRO A 110 -2.96 -7.87 -1.14
N LEU A 111 -2.54 -6.94 -0.28
CA LEU A 111 -2.24 -7.22 1.12
C LEU A 111 -3.36 -6.78 2.06
N GLY A 112 -4.55 -6.50 1.53
CA GLY A 112 -5.71 -6.13 2.32
C GLY A 112 -5.72 -4.66 2.73
N LYS A 113 -6.67 -4.30 3.60
CA LYS A 113 -6.83 -2.90 4.03
C LYS A 113 -5.59 -2.40 4.77
N LEU A 114 -4.96 -3.24 5.58
CA LEU A 114 -3.73 -2.85 6.27
C LEU A 114 -2.63 -2.50 5.27
N GLY A 115 -2.51 -3.28 4.19
CA GLY A 115 -1.57 -2.98 3.12
C GLY A 115 -1.90 -1.67 2.42
N GLU A 116 -3.17 -1.40 2.20
CA GLU A 116 -3.62 -0.15 1.59
C GLU A 116 -3.23 1.05 2.45
N ILE A 117 -3.44 0.97 3.76
CA ILE A 117 -3.09 2.05 4.69
C ILE A 117 -1.57 2.26 4.71
N ALA A 118 -0.81 1.17 4.78
CA ALA A 118 0.65 1.24 4.78
C ALA A 118 1.17 1.87 3.48
N GLU A 119 0.60 1.48 2.34
CA GLU A 119 1.00 2.05 1.07
C GLU A 119 0.72 3.54 1.01
N GLY A 120 -0.41 3.98 1.58
CA GLY A 120 -0.74 5.41 1.65
C GLY A 120 0.31 6.22 2.40
N LEU A 121 0.89 5.64 3.45
CA LEU A 121 1.96 6.29 4.22
C LEU A 121 3.29 6.30 3.46
N LEU A 122 3.57 5.25 2.69
CA LEU A 122 4.87 5.08 2.02
C LEU A 122 4.92 5.73 0.65
N ARG A 123 3.79 5.88 -0.03
CA ARG A 123 3.76 6.38 -1.40
C ARG A 123 4.46 7.73 -1.58
N PRO A 124 4.27 8.72 -0.70
CA PRO A 124 4.98 10.00 -0.87
C PRO A 124 6.49 9.90 -0.75
N LEU A 125 7.01 8.82 -0.16
CA LEU A 125 8.44 8.63 0.08
C LEU A 125 9.12 7.77 -0.98
N ALA A 126 8.34 7.15 -1.89
CA ALA A 126 8.88 6.15 -2.81
C ALA A 126 9.98 6.69 -3.70
N ASP A 127 9.79 7.90 -4.24
CA ASP A 127 10.78 8.47 -5.16
C ASP A 127 12.09 8.77 -4.44
N ASP A 128 12.02 9.33 -3.23
CA ASP A 128 13.21 9.60 -2.43
C ASP A 128 13.91 8.31 -2.03
N ALA A 129 13.14 7.26 -1.75
CA ALA A 129 13.72 5.97 -1.40
C ALA A 129 14.52 5.39 -2.55
N LEU A 130 14.01 5.50 -3.77
CA LEU A 130 14.73 5.02 -4.95
C LEU A 130 16.00 5.81 -5.18
N ILE A 131 15.97 7.12 -4.95
CA ILE A 131 17.17 7.95 -5.05
C ILE A 131 18.19 7.53 -4.00
N ALA A 132 17.74 7.27 -2.77
CA ALA A 132 18.62 6.80 -1.71
C ALA A 132 19.31 5.47 -2.08
N GLN A 133 18.55 4.55 -2.66
CA GLN A 133 19.12 3.28 -3.13
C GLN A 133 20.17 3.49 -4.21
N ALA A 134 19.89 4.40 -5.15
CA ALA A 134 20.84 4.70 -6.22
C ALA A 134 22.12 5.31 -5.65
N GLU A 135 21.99 6.18 -4.67
CA GLU A 135 23.16 6.79 -4.01
C GLU A 135 23.98 5.74 -3.27
N ASP A 136 23.32 4.80 -2.60
CA ASP A 136 24.02 3.71 -1.91
C ASP A 136 24.76 2.82 -2.90
N ASN A 137 24.19 2.59 -4.07
CA ASN A 137 24.78 1.73 -5.08
C ASN A 137 25.98 2.37 -5.79
N GLU A 138 26.14 3.68 -5.66
CA GLU A 138 27.30 4.39 -6.22
C GLU A 138 28.58 4.20 -5.39
N LEU A 139 28.46 3.67 -4.21
CA LEU A 139 29.62 3.44 -3.34
C LEU A 139 30.35 2.10 -3.67
#